data_2f86636c1e77169715ca71be01c5b627
#
_entry.id   2f86636c1e77169715ca71be01c5b627
#
_cell.length_a   1.000
_cell.length_b   1.000
_cell.length_c   1.000
_cell.angle_alpha   90.00
_cell.angle_beta   90.00
_cell.angle_gamma   90.00
#
_symmetry.space_group_name_H-M   'P 1'
#
loop_
_entity.id
_entity.type
_entity.pdbx_description
1 polymer ?
#
loop_
_entity_poly.entity_id
_entity_poly.type
_entity_poly.pdbx_seq_one_letter_code
_entity_poly.pdbx_strand_id
1 'polypeptide(L)'
;MVERRTIEALEEIAGIREKAKVLLLGTFHFTFPRNDIVKPEAKLDILSPEKQAEVEEVVRLLYEFHPTKIAVEARLEQDSELNRDYQAYRAGTSRLRADEREQMGFRLAALLNHDRLYPIDEWGRWYEPEEKLYEYARNRLGAAGAGLSEEELYFTLFEDVKRGYEKLYRHDEQHMLQHTLREHLLYLNSVEHITVDHGPYLAWVDSAPGDYTLADWVTGWWYNRNLRIFANLKRITTSAQDRILAIYGAGHIPILRHAVQCSPRHKLVEVSEYLSRGQVQ
;
A
#
# COMPACT_ATOMS: atom_id res chain seq x y z
N MET A 1 12.58 -24.76 5.84
CA MET A 1 13.70 -24.76 6.84
C MET A 1 15.07 -24.57 6.18
N VAL A 2 15.37 -25.18 5.03
CA VAL A 2 16.66 -25.04 4.33
C VAL A 2 16.89 -23.61 3.81
N GLU A 3 15.88 -22.95 3.23
CA GLU A 3 16.01 -21.60 2.69
C GLU A 3 16.30 -20.53 3.76
N ARG A 4 15.65 -20.58 4.92
CA ARG A 4 15.93 -19.63 6.01
C ARG A 4 17.37 -19.70 6.50
N ARG A 5 17.92 -20.90 6.66
CA ARG A 5 19.31 -21.08 7.09
C ARG A 5 20.30 -20.55 6.06
N THR A 6 19.95 -20.65 4.78
CA THR A 6 20.80 -20.16 3.67
C THR A 6 20.82 -18.62 3.64
N ILE A 7 19.67 -17.97 3.84
CA ILE A 7 19.59 -16.49 3.91
C ILE A 7 20.37 -15.97 5.12
N GLU A 8 20.15 -16.54 6.30
CA GLU A 8 20.86 -16.15 7.53
C GLU A 8 22.38 -16.30 7.39
N ALA A 9 22.86 -17.38 6.77
CA ALA A 9 24.28 -17.60 6.53
C ALA A 9 24.87 -16.56 5.55
N LEU A 10 24.13 -16.19 4.49
CA LEU A 10 24.56 -15.17 3.55
C LEU A 10 24.56 -13.77 4.20
N GLU A 11 23.58 -13.48 5.05
CA GLU A 11 23.52 -12.24 5.83
C GLU A 11 24.71 -12.11 6.79
N GLU A 12 25.08 -13.20 7.45
CA GLU A 12 26.28 -13.25 8.32
C GLU A 12 27.56 -12.97 7.53
N ILE A 13 27.74 -13.60 6.36
CA ILE A 13 28.86 -13.32 5.45
C ILE A 13 28.88 -11.87 5.01
N ALA A 14 27.71 -11.25 4.75
CA ALA A 14 27.57 -9.85 4.39
C ALA A 14 27.75 -8.90 5.58
N GLY A 15 27.99 -9.40 6.81
CA GLY A 15 28.11 -8.60 8.02
C GLY A 15 26.78 -8.02 8.52
N ILE A 16 25.65 -8.54 8.06
CA ILE A 16 24.31 -8.13 8.48
C ILE A 16 23.95 -8.93 9.74
N ARG A 17 23.74 -8.22 10.85
CA ARG A 17 23.49 -8.88 12.14
C ARG A 17 22.08 -8.71 12.65
N GLU A 18 21.64 -7.47 12.80
CA GLU A 18 20.35 -7.13 13.39
C GLU A 18 19.50 -6.29 12.44
N LYS A 19 18.22 -6.58 12.37
CA LYS A 19 17.26 -5.92 11.46
C LYS A 19 16.02 -5.48 12.22
N ALA A 20 15.60 -4.25 11.98
CA ALA A 20 14.29 -3.78 12.42
C ALA A 20 13.16 -4.60 11.75
N LYS A 21 12.13 -4.90 12.51
CA LYS A 21 10.98 -5.64 11.99
C LYS A 21 10.01 -4.69 11.32
N VAL A 22 9.54 -5.05 10.13
CA VAL A 22 8.54 -4.29 9.38
C VAL A 22 7.38 -5.21 9.03
N LEU A 23 6.19 -4.85 9.50
CA LEU A 23 4.93 -5.44 9.11
C LEU A 23 4.25 -4.46 8.14
N LEU A 24 4.05 -4.90 6.90
CA LEU A 24 3.35 -4.13 5.87
C LEU A 24 1.90 -4.62 5.82
N LEU A 25 0.95 -3.76 6.19
CA LEU A 25 -0.47 -4.03 6.07
C LEU A 25 -1.00 -3.34 4.83
N GLY A 26 -1.25 -4.12 3.79
CA GLY A 26 -1.99 -3.68 2.61
C GLY A 26 -3.48 -3.56 2.92
N THR A 27 -4.09 -2.44 2.57
CA THR A 27 -5.50 -2.17 2.78
C THR A 27 -6.13 -1.58 1.53
N PHE A 28 -7.44 -1.67 1.43
CA PHE A 28 -8.23 -0.84 0.52
C PHE A 28 -8.52 0.51 1.18
N HIS A 29 -8.88 1.52 0.40
CA HIS A 29 -9.32 2.79 0.95
C HIS A 29 -10.73 2.67 1.52
N PHE A 30 -10.91 2.98 2.79
CA PHE A 30 -12.23 2.96 3.46
C PHE A 30 -13.15 4.08 2.95
N THR A 31 -12.57 5.17 2.47
CA THR A 31 -13.24 6.17 1.65
C THR A 31 -12.68 6.06 0.25
N PHE A 32 -13.51 5.73 -0.73
CA PHE A 32 -13.08 5.59 -2.12
C PHE A 32 -12.63 6.94 -2.68
N PRO A 33 -11.32 7.18 -2.88
CA PRO A 33 -10.85 8.43 -3.46
C PRO A 33 -11.34 8.55 -4.91
N ARG A 34 -11.55 9.79 -5.37
CA ARG A 34 -12.04 10.07 -6.74
C ARG A 34 -11.07 9.59 -7.84
N ASN A 35 -9.81 9.34 -7.47
CA ASN A 35 -8.72 9.04 -8.40
C ASN A 35 -8.48 7.53 -8.58
N ASP A 36 -9.27 6.65 -7.95
CA ASP A 36 -9.16 5.22 -8.21
C ASP A 36 -9.59 4.91 -9.65
N ILE A 37 -8.73 4.17 -10.37
CA ILE A 37 -8.95 3.78 -11.76
C ILE A 37 -10.24 2.95 -11.90
N VAL A 38 -10.51 2.10 -10.90
CA VAL A 38 -11.74 1.32 -10.81
C VAL A 38 -12.53 1.80 -9.60
N LYS A 39 -13.73 2.33 -9.86
CA LYS A 39 -14.65 2.76 -8.80
C LYS A 39 -15.48 1.57 -8.35
N PRO A 40 -15.51 1.24 -7.05
CA PRO A 40 -16.41 0.21 -6.54
C PRO A 40 -17.86 0.62 -6.76
N GLU A 41 -18.70 -0.36 -7.05
CA GLU A 41 -20.15 -0.17 -7.22
C GLU A 41 -20.86 -0.12 -5.86
N ALA A 42 -20.34 -0.85 -4.89
CA ALA A 42 -20.89 -0.95 -3.55
C ALA A 42 -20.12 -0.06 -2.56
N LYS A 43 -20.85 0.53 -1.61
CA LYS A 43 -20.28 1.31 -0.52
C LYS A 43 -20.26 0.48 0.75
N LEU A 44 -19.08 0.29 1.31
CA LEU A 44 -18.92 -0.26 2.65
C LEU A 44 -19.08 0.88 3.66
N ASP A 45 -20.06 0.77 4.56
CA ASP A 45 -20.14 1.69 5.70
C ASP A 45 -19.26 1.17 6.84
N ILE A 46 -17.96 1.56 6.77
CA ILE A 46 -16.98 1.16 7.80
C ILE A 46 -17.33 1.72 9.18
N LEU A 47 -18.17 2.75 9.27
CA LEU A 47 -18.58 3.36 10.54
C LEU A 47 -19.81 2.67 11.15
N SER A 48 -20.42 1.70 10.47
CA SER A 48 -21.51 0.91 11.05
C SER A 48 -21.05 0.17 12.30
N PRO A 49 -21.91 -0.07 13.30
CA PRO A 49 -21.53 -0.77 14.53
C PRO A 49 -20.89 -2.14 14.28
N GLU A 50 -21.37 -2.88 13.30
CA GLU A 50 -20.83 -4.18 12.91
C GLU A 50 -19.39 -4.05 12.40
N LYS A 51 -19.13 -3.16 11.44
CA LYS A 51 -17.80 -2.95 10.89
C LYS A 51 -16.84 -2.32 11.90
N GLN A 52 -17.34 -1.51 12.82
CA GLN A 52 -16.52 -1.01 13.93
C GLN A 52 -16.03 -2.13 14.84
N ALA A 53 -16.85 -3.14 15.13
CA ALA A 53 -16.42 -4.33 15.88
C ALA A 53 -15.31 -5.11 15.14
N GLU A 54 -15.44 -5.25 13.81
CA GLU A 54 -14.42 -5.88 12.98
C GLU A 54 -13.11 -5.07 12.94
N VAL A 55 -13.19 -3.73 12.87
CA VAL A 55 -12.01 -2.86 12.97
C VAL A 55 -11.32 -3.03 14.32
N GLU A 56 -12.08 -3.08 15.41
CA GLU A 56 -11.51 -3.30 16.76
C GLU A 56 -10.87 -4.68 16.90
N GLU A 57 -11.42 -5.71 16.26
CA GLU A 57 -10.77 -7.03 16.19
C GLU A 57 -9.42 -6.95 15.50
N VAL A 58 -9.37 -6.36 14.31
CA VAL A 58 -8.12 -6.19 13.55
C VAL A 58 -7.08 -5.40 14.35
N VAL A 59 -7.49 -4.30 14.98
CA VAL A 59 -6.59 -3.47 15.80
C VAL A 59 -6.02 -4.28 16.97
N ARG A 60 -6.83 -5.12 17.66
CA ARG A 60 -6.36 -6.00 18.74
C ARG A 60 -5.35 -7.04 18.24
N LEU A 61 -5.57 -7.61 17.06
CA LEU A 61 -4.64 -8.58 16.49
C LEU A 61 -3.31 -7.91 16.09
N LEU A 62 -3.36 -6.70 15.51
CA LEU A 62 -2.17 -5.91 15.19
C LEU A 62 -1.44 -5.42 16.45
N TYR A 63 -2.14 -5.19 17.55
CA TYR A 63 -1.53 -4.85 18.85
C TYR A 63 -0.51 -5.91 19.29
N GLU A 64 -0.75 -7.18 19.01
CA GLU A 64 0.18 -8.28 19.35
C GLU A 64 1.55 -8.18 18.65
N PHE A 65 1.63 -7.41 17.57
CA PHE A 65 2.92 -7.07 16.96
C PHE A 65 3.72 -6.12 17.86
N HIS A 66 3.11 -5.39 18.76
CA HIS A 66 3.71 -4.35 19.58
C HIS A 66 4.58 -3.38 18.77
N PRO A 67 4.05 -2.71 17.74
CA PRO A 67 4.84 -1.78 16.96
C PRO A 67 5.40 -0.65 17.82
N THR A 68 6.66 -0.29 17.62
CA THR A 68 7.29 0.90 18.23
C THR A 68 6.99 2.17 17.42
N LYS A 69 6.62 1.99 16.17
CA LYS A 69 6.24 3.06 15.25
C LYS A 69 5.11 2.59 14.34
N ILE A 70 4.17 3.48 14.06
CA ILE A 70 3.09 3.25 13.10
C ILE A 70 3.27 4.26 11.96
N ALA A 71 3.56 3.75 10.78
CA ALA A 71 3.71 4.50 9.55
C ALA A 71 2.42 4.42 8.72
N VAL A 72 2.04 5.50 8.07
CA VAL A 72 0.78 5.59 7.31
C VAL A 72 0.98 6.24 5.96
N GLU A 73 0.04 6.00 5.04
CA GLU A 73 -0.05 6.63 3.73
C GLU A 73 -0.54 8.08 3.85
N ALA A 74 0.35 8.93 4.30
CA ALA A 74 0.19 10.36 4.33
C ALA A 74 1.51 10.99 3.88
N ARG A 75 1.45 12.11 3.16
CA ARG A 75 2.65 12.78 2.67
C ARG A 75 3.40 13.49 3.79
N LEU A 76 4.70 13.65 3.63
CA LEU A 76 5.56 14.27 4.67
C LEU A 76 5.09 15.68 5.07
N GLU A 77 4.59 16.47 4.13
CA GLU A 77 4.05 17.81 4.42
C GLU A 77 2.76 17.79 5.26
N GLN A 78 2.07 16.65 5.33
CA GLN A 78 0.86 16.47 6.15
C GLN A 78 1.18 16.06 7.60
N ASP A 79 2.45 15.97 7.99
CA ASP A 79 2.86 15.49 9.32
C ASP A 79 2.20 16.26 10.46
N SER A 80 2.19 17.58 10.38
CA SER A 80 1.61 18.43 11.42
C SER A 80 0.09 18.28 11.51
N GLU A 81 -0.59 18.11 10.38
CA GLU A 81 -2.03 17.92 10.31
C GLU A 81 -2.43 16.55 10.86
N LEU A 82 -1.79 15.50 10.35
CA LEU A 82 -1.99 14.11 10.79
C LEU A 82 -1.87 13.98 12.31
N ASN A 83 -0.80 14.53 12.86
CA ASN A 83 -0.53 14.38 14.28
C ASN A 83 -1.39 15.31 15.16
N ARG A 84 -1.82 16.48 14.68
CA ARG A 84 -2.83 17.30 15.34
C ARG A 84 -4.17 16.57 15.43
N ASP A 85 -4.62 15.94 14.33
CA ASP A 85 -5.87 15.17 14.30
C ASP A 85 -5.79 13.94 15.22
N TYR A 86 -4.65 13.26 15.25
CA TYR A 86 -4.40 12.18 16.18
C TYR A 86 -4.45 12.62 17.65
N GLN A 87 -3.84 13.76 18.00
CA GLN A 87 -3.90 14.29 19.37
C GLN A 87 -5.32 14.70 19.75
N ALA A 88 -6.11 15.26 18.83
CA ALA A 88 -7.52 15.56 19.07
C ALA A 88 -8.34 14.30 19.36
N TYR A 89 -8.06 13.19 18.64
CA TYR A 89 -8.65 11.88 18.93
C TYR A 89 -8.24 11.36 20.32
N ARG A 90 -6.95 11.38 20.67
CA ARG A 90 -6.47 10.97 22.00
C ARG A 90 -7.12 11.77 23.15
N ALA A 91 -7.35 13.05 22.93
CA ALA A 91 -8.00 13.94 23.90
C ALA A 91 -9.53 13.74 23.96
N GLY A 92 -10.13 12.91 23.11
CA GLY A 92 -11.58 12.70 23.05
C GLY A 92 -12.35 13.89 22.46
N THR A 93 -11.65 14.82 21.76
CA THR A 93 -12.24 16.04 21.17
C THR A 93 -12.62 15.87 19.71
N SER A 94 -12.23 14.77 19.08
CA SER A 94 -12.64 14.42 17.71
C SER A 94 -13.09 12.97 17.60
N ARG A 95 -13.91 12.69 16.57
CA ARG A 95 -14.32 11.33 16.18
C ARG A 95 -13.50 10.88 14.99
N LEU A 96 -13.27 9.57 14.88
CA LEU A 96 -12.58 8.98 13.73
C LEU A 96 -13.46 9.06 12.48
N ARG A 97 -12.84 9.44 11.38
CA ARG A 97 -13.44 9.39 10.04
C ARG A 97 -13.38 7.97 9.47
N ALA A 98 -14.07 7.73 8.36
CA ALA A 98 -13.97 6.50 7.60
C ALA A 98 -12.67 6.50 6.78
N ASP A 99 -11.54 6.42 7.45
CA ASP A 99 -10.20 6.50 6.88
C ASP A 99 -9.35 5.42 7.57
N GLU A 100 -8.68 4.57 6.80
CA GLU A 100 -7.91 3.44 7.31
C GLU A 100 -6.78 3.86 8.26
N ARG A 101 -6.19 5.04 8.04
CA ARG A 101 -5.15 5.60 8.91
C ARG A 101 -5.71 5.94 10.29
N GLU A 102 -6.95 6.45 10.33
CA GLU A 102 -7.63 6.78 11.57
C GLU A 102 -8.21 5.54 12.23
N GLN A 103 -8.95 4.73 11.48
CA GLN A 103 -9.66 3.58 12.02
C GLN A 103 -8.71 2.52 12.58
N MET A 104 -7.58 2.28 11.94
CA MET A 104 -6.59 1.31 12.41
C MET A 104 -5.38 2.01 13.04
N GLY A 105 -4.80 3.01 12.37
CA GLY A 105 -3.57 3.65 12.81
C GLY A 105 -3.73 4.44 14.11
N PHE A 106 -4.71 5.34 14.21
CA PHE A 106 -4.94 6.16 15.42
C PHE A 106 -5.37 5.31 16.60
N ARG A 107 -6.28 4.33 16.38
CA ARG A 107 -6.72 3.42 17.46
C ARG A 107 -5.54 2.65 18.04
N LEU A 108 -4.72 2.05 17.16
CA LEU A 108 -3.58 1.26 17.61
C LEU A 108 -2.51 2.12 18.28
N ALA A 109 -2.22 3.31 17.72
CA ALA A 109 -1.29 4.26 18.32
C ALA A 109 -1.74 4.69 19.72
N ALA A 110 -3.04 4.96 19.90
CA ALA A 110 -3.61 5.32 21.20
C ALA A 110 -3.53 4.16 22.22
N LEU A 111 -3.85 2.92 21.80
CA LEU A 111 -3.73 1.72 22.65
C LEU A 111 -2.29 1.47 23.12
N LEU A 112 -1.30 1.77 22.26
CA LEU A 112 0.12 1.64 22.56
C LEU A 112 0.70 2.87 23.25
N ASN A 113 -0.11 3.89 23.50
CA ASN A 113 0.29 5.18 24.07
C ASN A 113 1.42 5.86 23.28
N HIS A 114 1.38 5.76 21.94
CA HIS A 114 2.32 6.47 21.08
C HIS A 114 2.00 7.97 21.07
N ASP A 115 3.04 8.79 20.96
CA ASP A 115 2.87 10.24 20.89
C ASP A 115 2.51 10.72 19.47
N ARG A 116 2.79 9.91 18.45
CA ARG A 116 2.60 10.27 17.05
C ARG A 116 2.50 9.08 16.11
N LEU A 117 1.98 9.34 14.91
CA LEU A 117 2.15 8.52 13.72
C LEU A 117 3.17 9.14 12.76
N TYR A 118 3.65 8.34 11.83
CA TYR A 118 4.69 8.71 10.89
C TYR A 118 4.14 8.71 9.45
N PRO A 119 3.95 9.87 8.82
CA PRO A 119 3.67 9.93 7.39
C PRO A 119 4.92 9.51 6.63
N ILE A 120 4.77 8.61 5.66
CA ILE A 120 5.89 8.14 4.85
C ILE A 120 5.62 8.19 3.34
N ASP A 121 4.46 8.69 2.91
CA ASP A 121 4.15 8.81 1.49
C ASP A 121 4.94 9.92 0.81
N GLU A 122 5.15 9.74 -0.48
CA GLU A 122 5.76 10.71 -1.36
C GLU A 122 5.35 10.43 -2.80
N TRP A 123 5.25 11.46 -3.62
CA TRP A 123 4.96 11.30 -5.04
C TRP A 123 6.19 10.78 -5.80
N GLY A 124 5.94 9.95 -6.81
CA GLY A 124 6.94 9.58 -7.80
C GLY A 124 7.35 10.78 -8.66
N ARG A 125 8.44 10.63 -9.40
CA ARG A 125 8.91 11.63 -10.35
C ARG A 125 9.04 11.05 -11.74
N TRP A 126 8.28 11.60 -12.65
CA TRP A 126 8.51 11.46 -14.08
C TRP A 126 9.49 12.55 -14.52
N TYR A 127 10.61 12.17 -15.13
CA TYR A 127 11.69 13.09 -15.49
C TYR A 127 11.58 13.61 -16.93
N GLU A 128 10.83 12.92 -17.76
CA GLU A 128 10.53 13.34 -19.11
C GLU A 128 9.33 14.29 -19.11
N PRO A 129 9.21 15.20 -20.08
CA PRO A 129 8.01 16.00 -20.27
C PRO A 129 6.78 15.10 -20.43
N GLU A 130 5.66 15.47 -19.81
CA GLU A 130 4.39 14.72 -19.95
C GLU A 130 3.92 14.62 -21.39
N GLU A 131 4.29 15.60 -22.20
CA GLU A 131 4.04 15.61 -23.65
C GLU A 131 4.54 14.34 -24.35
N LYS A 132 5.64 13.74 -23.89
CA LYS A 132 6.14 12.47 -24.45
C LYS A 132 5.16 11.32 -24.24
N LEU A 133 4.52 11.25 -23.07
CA LEU A 133 3.50 10.23 -22.79
C LEU A 133 2.29 10.44 -23.71
N TYR A 134 1.85 11.69 -23.86
CA TYR A 134 0.71 12.01 -24.71
C TYR A 134 1.02 11.82 -26.20
N GLU A 135 2.24 12.13 -26.64
CA GLU A 135 2.70 11.83 -27.99
C GLU A 135 2.70 10.32 -28.26
N TYR A 136 3.23 9.53 -27.31
CA TYR A 136 3.17 8.07 -27.37
C TYR A 136 1.73 7.58 -27.48
N ALA A 137 0.82 8.10 -26.62
CA ALA A 137 -0.58 7.72 -26.64
C ALA A 137 -1.26 8.05 -27.96
N ARG A 138 -1.03 9.24 -28.54
CA ARG A 138 -1.55 9.63 -29.86
C ARG A 138 -1.04 8.71 -30.97
N ASN A 139 0.27 8.40 -30.98
CA ASN A 139 0.87 7.52 -31.96
C ASN A 139 0.29 6.09 -31.88
N ARG A 140 0.10 5.57 -30.67
CA ARG A 140 -0.48 4.24 -30.43
C ARG A 140 -1.95 4.16 -30.84
N LEU A 141 -2.74 5.18 -30.52
CA LEU A 141 -4.16 5.24 -30.83
C LEU A 141 -4.45 5.64 -32.28
N GLY A 142 -3.49 6.26 -32.99
CA GLY A 142 -3.65 6.73 -34.36
C GLY A 142 -4.86 7.66 -34.52
N ALA A 143 -5.72 7.38 -35.49
CA ALA A 143 -6.92 8.19 -35.74
C ALA A 143 -7.88 8.28 -34.54
N ALA A 144 -7.94 7.25 -33.68
CA ALA A 144 -8.77 7.25 -32.49
C ALA A 144 -8.26 8.22 -31.41
N GLY A 145 -6.97 8.55 -31.41
CA GLY A 145 -6.38 9.53 -30.50
C GLY A 145 -6.47 10.98 -30.97
N ALA A 146 -6.91 11.19 -32.24
CA ALA A 146 -7.00 12.53 -32.78
C ALA A 146 -8.14 13.34 -32.11
N GLY A 147 -7.77 14.48 -31.53
CA GLY A 147 -8.73 15.39 -30.87
C GLY A 147 -9.07 15.05 -29.43
N LEU A 148 -8.49 13.98 -28.85
CA LEU A 148 -8.61 13.69 -27.43
C LEU A 148 -7.80 14.69 -26.60
N SER A 149 -8.35 15.11 -25.44
CA SER A 149 -7.62 15.83 -24.42
C SER A 149 -6.53 14.95 -23.78
N GLU A 150 -5.59 15.54 -23.06
CA GLU A 150 -4.53 14.82 -22.34
C GLU A 150 -5.11 13.84 -21.33
N GLU A 151 -6.14 14.24 -20.60
CA GLU A 151 -6.85 13.38 -19.66
C GLU A 151 -7.50 12.18 -20.36
N GLU A 152 -8.18 12.41 -21.47
CA GLU A 152 -8.81 11.33 -22.26
C GLU A 152 -7.75 10.40 -22.87
N LEU A 153 -6.63 10.92 -23.35
CA LEU A 153 -5.51 10.13 -23.84
C LEU A 153 -4.94 9.23 -22.75
N TYR A 154 -4.75 9.79 -21.54
CA TYR A 154 -4.26 9.05 -20.39
C TYR A 154 -5.19 7.87 -20.05
N PHE A 155 -6.49 8.13 -19.89
CA PHE A 155 -7.44 7.08 -19.56
C PHE A 155 -7.58 6.05 -20.68
N THR A 156 -7.60 6.48 -21.94
CA THR A 156 -7.73 5.57 -23.09
C THR A 156 -6.49 4.66 -23.22
N LEU A 157 -5.29 5.19 -22.93
CA LEU A 157 -4.05 4.41 -22.97
C LEU A 157 -4.10 3.20 -22.02
N PHE A 158 -4.75 3.36 -20.88
CA PHE A 158 -4.81 2.33 -19.83
C PHE A 158 -6.12 1.53 -19.80
N GLU A 159 -7.08 1.83 -20.69
CA GLU A 159 -8.40 1.19 -20.69
C GLU A 159 -8.33 -0.31 -20.96
N ASP A 160 -7.41 -0.77 -21.81
CA ASP A 160 -7.25 -2.20 -22.11
C ASP A 160 -6.72 -2.97 -20.90
N VAL A 161 -5.79 -2.38 -20.15
CA VAL A 161 -5.29 -2.96 -18.89
C VAL A 161 -6.41 -3.01 -17.87
N LYS A 162 -7.14 -1.91 -17.69
CA LYS A 162 -8.30 -1.84 -16.79
C LYS A 162 -9.32 -2.94 -17.09
N ARG A 163 -9.71 -3.13 -18.39
CA ARG A 163 -10.60 -4.20 -18.80
C ARG A 163 -10.07 -5.59 -18.49
N GLY A 164 -8.76 -5.81 -18.66
CA GLY A 164 -8.11 -7.08 -18.36
C GLY A 164 -8.24 -7.49 -16.89
N TYR A 165 -8.23 -6.52 -15.99
CA TYR A 165 -8.27 -6.73 -14.54
C TYR A 165 -9.64 -6.43 -13.90
N GLU A 166 -10.65 -6.02 -14.65
CA GLU A 166 -11.97 -5.68 -14.13
C GLU A 166 -12.59 -6.84 -13.32
N LYS A 167 -12.42 -8.08 -13.77
CA LYS A 167 -12.92 -9.26 -13.05
C LYS A 167 -12.25 -9.45 -11.69
N LEU A 168 -10.95 -9.16 -11.58
CA LEU A 168 -10.24 -9.20 -10.30
C LEU A 168 -10.82 -8.15 -9.35
N TYR A 169 -10.92 -6.90 -9.79
CA TYR A 169 -11.45 -5.82 -8.96
C TYR A 169 -12.90 -6.05 -8.52
N ARG A 170 -13.73 -6.62 -9.39
CA ARG A 170 -15.09 -7.04 -9.02
C ARG A 170 -15.10 -8.19 -8.01
N HIS A 171 -14.18 -9.12 -8.15
CA HIS A 171 -14.01 -10.20 -7.18
C HIS A 171 -13.56 -9.65 -5.81
N ASP A 172 -12.62 -8.72 -5.78
CA ASP A 172 -12.15 -8.08 -4.56
C ASP A 172 -13.27 -7.32 -3.85
N GLU A 173 -14.09 -6.58 -4.61
CA GLU A 173 -15.28 -5.90 -4.11
C GLU A 173 -16.29 -6.90 -3.50
N GLN A 174 -16.59 -7.99 -4.19
CA GLN A 174 -17.48 -9.04 -3.67
C GLN A 174 -16.90 -9.69 -2.41
N HIS A 175 -15.60 -9.98 -2.40
CA HIS A 175 -14.93 -10.53 -1.24
C HIS A 175 -15.02 -9.57 -0.04
N MET A 176 -14.81 -8.28 -0.24
CA MET A 176 -14.96 -7.25 0.79
C MET A 176 -16.37 -7.23 1.40
N LEU A 177 -17.41 -7.42 0.58
CA LEU A 177 -18.81 -7.39 1.02
C LEU A 177 -19.28 -8.68 1.71
N GLN A 178 -18.68 -9.82 1.36
CA GLN A 178 -19.10 -11.14 1.81
C GLN A 178 -18.31 -11.67 3.00
N HIS A 179 -17.20 -11.04 3.34
CA HIS A 179 -16.30 -11.48 4.39
C HIS A 179 -16.10 -10.38 5.45
N THR A 180 -15.61 -10.79 6.60
CA THR A 180 -15.20 -9.84 7.63
C THR A 180 -14.00 -9.01 7.16
N LEU A 181 -13.81 -7.83 7.75
CA LEU A 181 -12.64 -6.98 7.46
C LEU A 181 -11.32 -7.76 7.63
N ARG A 182 -11.22 -8.57 8.66
CA ARG A 182 -10.05 -9.42 8.93
C ARG A 182 -9.79 -10.41 7.78
N GLU A 183 -10.81 -11.14 7.33
CA GLU A 183 -10.68 -12.10 6.23
C GLU A 183 -10.31 -11.39 4.93
N HIS A 184 -10.91 -10.24 4.66
CA HIS A 184 -10.59 -9.47 3.48
C HIS A 184 -9.16 -8.92 3.53
N LEU A 185 -8.68 -8.44 4.68
CA LEU A 185 -7.29 -8.02 4.84
C LEU A 185 -6.31 -9.20 4.68
N LEU A 186 -6.64 -10.39 5.19
CA LEU A 186 -5.84 -11.60 4.96
C LEU A 186 -5.76 -11.94 3.47
N TYR A 187 -6.86 -11.84 2.75
CA TYR A 187 -6.93 -12.06 1.31
C TYR A 187 -6.06 -11.05 0.54
N LEU A 188 -6.22 -9.75 0.78
CA LEU A 188 -5.43 -8.70 0.13
C LEU A 188 -3.92 -8.83 0.38
N ASN A 189 -3.53 -9.36 1.54
CA ASN A 189 -2.12 -9.52 1.93
C ASN A 189 -1.58 -10.94 1.66
N SER A 190 -2.33 -11.80 0.98
CA SER A 190 -1.82 -13.10 0.52
C SER A 190 -0.77 -12.90 -0.59
N VAL A 191 0.20 -13.80 -0.66
CA VAL A 191 1.26 -13.72 -1.70
C VAL A 191 0.64 -13.83 -3.10
N GLU A 192 -0.40 -14.64 -3.23
CA GLU A 192 -1.15 -14.84 -4.47
C GLU A 192 -1.82 -13.53 -4.93
N HIS A 193 -2.58 -12.88 -4.03
CA HIS A 193 -3.24 -11.62 -4.36
C HIS A 193 -2.23 -10.53 -4.69
N ILE A 194 -1.22 -10.31 -3.83
CA ILE A 194 -0.15 -9.32 -4.04
C ILE A 194 0.53 -9.51 -5.40
N THR A 195 0.77 -10.77 -5.81
CA THR A 195 1.41 -11.07 -7.10
C THR A 195 0.52 -10.70 -8.28
N VAL A 196 -0.77 -11.05 -8.22
CA VAL A 196 -1.71 -10.80 -9.33
C VAL A 196 -2.09 -9.31 -9.40
N ASP A 197 -2.31 -8.66 -8.26
CA ASP A 197 -2.67 -7.24 -8.17
C ASP A 197 -1.56 -6.29 -8.65
N HIS A 198 -0.31 -6.76 -8.70
CA HIS A 198 0.78 -5.99 -9.32
C HIS A 198 0.79 -6.04 -10.85
N GLY A 199 0.09 -7.01 -11.43
CA GLY A 199 0.04 -7.25 -12.88
C GLY A 199 -0.37 -6.02 -13.72
N PRO A 200 -1.38 -5.21 -13.32
CA PRO A 200 -1.78 -4.01 -14.06
C PRO A 200 -0.62 -3.05 -14.34
N TYR A 201 0.25 -2.81 -13.37
CA TYR A 201 1.40 -1.92 -13.54
C TYR A 201 2.43 -2.48 -14.53
N LEU A 202 2.61 -3.79 -14.57
CA LEU A 202 3.53 -4.45 -15.49
C LEU A 202 2.93 -4.59 -16.89
N ALA A 203 1.61 -4.73 -17.00
CA ALA A 203 0.93 -4.77 -18.28
C ALA A 203 1.09 -3.46 -19.09
N TRP A 204 1.31 -2.33 -18.41
CA TRP A 204 1.62 -1.07 -19.07
C TRP A 204 3.00 -1.03 -19.72
N VAL A 205 3.91 -1.91 -19.33
CA VAL A 205 5.28 -1.97 -19.84
C VAL A 205 5.34 -2.63 -21.22
N ASP A 206 4.25 -3.27 -21.66
CA ASP A 206 4.15 -3.93 -22.96
C ASP A 206 4.15 -2.89 -24.10
N SER A 207 5.27 -2.75 -24.77
CA SER A 207 5.51 -1.78 -25.83
C SER A 207 6.21 -2.41 -27.04
N ALA A 208 6.20 -1.69 -28.17
CA ALA A 208 6.90 -2.09 -29.37
C ALA A 208 8.41 -2.19 -29.15
N PRO A 209 9.14 -3.07 -29.84
CA PRO A 209 10.59 -3.15 -29.72
C PRO A 209 11.27 -1.80 -29.95
N GLY A 210 12.08 -1.38 -28.97
CA GLY A 210 12.81 -0.10 -28.99
C GLY A 210 12.05 1.10 -28.46
N ASP A 211 10.77 0.94 -28.11
CA ASP A 211 9.98 1.99 -27.44
C ASP A 211 9.77 1.62 -25.96
N TYR A 212 10.43 2.32 -25.08
CA TYR A 212 10.41 2.09 -23.63
C TYR A 212 9.61 3.15 -22.86
N THR A 213 8.83 3.98 -23.54
CA THR A 213 8.12 5.12 -22.92
C THR A 213 7.26 4.69 -21.73
N LEU A 214 6.50 3.60 -21.86
CA LEU A 214 5.67 3.13 -20.75
C LEU A 214 6.50 2.47 -19.63
N ALA A 215 7.60 1.78 -19.96
CA ALA A 215 8.52 1.26 -18.95
C ALA A 215 9.15 2.40 -18.14
N ASP A 216 9.57 3.45 -18.81
CA ASP A 216 10.14 4.65 -18.19
C ASP A 216 9.08 5.39 -17.36
N TRP A 217 7.83 5.46 -17.85
CA TRP A 217 6.71 6.04 -17.11
C TRP A 217 6.42 5.27 -15.83
N VAL A 218 6.25 3.96 -15.88
CA VAL A 218 5.99 3.12 -14.71
C VAL A 218 7.15 3.21 -13.71
N THR A 219 8.39 3.19 -14.21
CA THR A 219 9.59 3.30 -13.37
C THR A 219 9.69 4.68 -12.72
N GLY A 220 9.50 5.75 -13.47
CA GLY A 220 9.61 7.13 -12.99
C GLY A 220 8.49 7.54 -12.05
N TRP A 221 7.30 7.02 -12.26
CA TRP A 221 6.14 7.35 -11.43
C TRP A 221 5.91 6.34 -10.33
N TRP A 222 5.58 5.08 -10.65
CA TRP A 222 5.12 4.10 -9.67
C TRP A 222 6.25 3.50 -8.84
N TYR A 223 7.27 2.96 -9.49
CA TYR A 223 8.41 2.39 -8.78
C TYR A 223 9.19 3.45 -8.01
N ASN A 224 9.39 4.63 -8.60
CA ASN A 224 10.03 5.74 -7.92
C ASN A 224 9.25 6.18 -6.68
N ARG A 225 7.91 6.29 -6.74
CA ARG A 225 7.07 6.58 -5.58
C ARG A 225 7.30 5.55 -4.46
N ASN A 226 7.23 4.27 -4.78
CA ASN A 226 7.42 3.21 -3.80
C ASN A 226 8.83 3.21 -3.18
N LEU A 227 9.87 3.48 -3.95
CA LEU A 227 11.22 3.61 -3.43
C LEU A 227 11.39 4.84 -2.53
N ARG A 228 10.67 5.94 -2.79
CA ARG A 228 10.63 7.12 -1.91
C ARG A 228 9.92 6.80 -0.60
N ILE A 229 8.80 6.10 -0.64
CA ILE A 229 8.10 5.58 0.53
C ILE A 229 9.04 4.71 1.38
N PHE A 230 9.74 3.79 0.73
CA PHE A 230 10.75 2.96 1.40
C PHE A 230 11.90 3.77 1.99
N ALA A 231 12.35 4.83 1.31
CA ALA A 231 13.37 5.74 1.85
C ALA A 231 12.87 6.47 3.11
N ASN A 232 11.60 6.87 3.13
CA ASN A 232 10.98 7.48 4.31
C ASN A 232 10.84 6.46 5.45
N LEU A 233 10.44 5.21 5.15
CA LEU A 233 10.44 4.12 6.14
C LEU A 233 11.83 3.91 6.74
N LYS A 234 12.89 3.95 5.93
CA LYS A 234 14.28 3.89 6.42
C LYS A 234 14.64 5.07 7.33
N ARG A 235 14.16 6.28 7.04
CA ARG A 235 14.41 7.47 7.88
C ARG A 235 13.82 7.34 9.27
N ILE A 236 12.63 6.77 9.38
CA ILE A 236 12.01 6.54 10.68
C ILE A 236 12.57 5.33 11.42
N THR A 237 13.34 4.47 10.75
CA THR A 237 14.01 3.32 11.38
C THR A 237 15.28 3.80 12.07
N THR A 238 15.20 3.99 13.38
CA THR A 238 16.29 4.56 14.20
C THR A 238 17.08 3.50 14.96
N SER A 239 16.54 2.30 15.10
CA SER A 239 17.13 1.18 15.82
C SER A 239 16.84 -0.15 15.11
N ALA A 240 17.74 -1.12 15.26
CA ALA A 240 17.48 -2.52 14.87
C ALA A 240 16.38 -3.17 15.74
N GLN A 241 16.05 -2.58 16.88
CA GLN A 241 14.97 -3.03 17.76
C GLN A 241 13.62 -2.46 17.34
N ASP A 242 13.57 -1.56 16.37
CA ASP A 242 12.31 -1.01 15.88
C ASP A 242 11.40 -2.11 15.32
N ARG A 243 10.13 -1.93 15.60
CA ARG A 243 9.03 -2.74 15.07
C ARG A 243 8.05 -1.77 14.42
N ILE A 244 8.10 -1.70 13.10
CA ILE A 244 7.33 -0.72 12.33
C ILE A 244 6.12 -1.41 11.71
N LEU A 245 4.93 -0.95 12.03
CA LEU A 245 3.73 -1.26 11.27
C LEU A 245 3.54 -0.16 10.24
N ALA A 246 3.46 -0.52 8.95
CA ALA A 246 3.10 0.39 7.87
C ALA A 246 1.71 0.02 7.32
N ILE A 247 0.75 0.93 7.42
CA ILE A 247 -0.61 0.80 6.88
C ILE A 247 -0.65 1.55 5.56
N TYR A 248 -0.89 0.82 4.47
CA TYR A 248 -0.71 1.34 3.12
C TYR A 248 -1.71 0.72 2.12
N GLY A 249 -2.08 1.45 1.07
CA GLY A 249 -2.87 0.89 -0.02
C GLY A 249 -2.24 -0.39 -0.60
N ALA A 250 -3.05 -1.43 -0.82
CA ALA A 250 -2.60 -2.77 -1.21
C ALA A 250 -1.71 -2.75 -2.46
N GLY A 251 -2.00 -1.89 -3.45
CA GLY A 251 -1.21 -1.77 -4.67
C GLY A 251 0.27 -1.38 -4.46
N HIS A 252 0.63 -0.80 -3.30
CA HIS A 252 2.01 -0.48 -2.96
C HIS A 252 2.79 -1.68 -2.41
N ILE A 253 2.08 -2.66 -1.86
CA ILE A 253 2.69 -3.76 -1.10
C ILE A 253 3.68 -4.59 -1.92
N PRO A 254 3.45 -4.92 -3.20
CA PRO A 254 4.40 -5.71 -3.98
C PRO A 254 5.81 -5.14 -3.99
N ILE A 255 5.95 -3.83 -4.25
CA ILE A 255 7.25 -3.16 -4.35
C ILE A 255 7.84 -2.92 -2.96
N LEU A 256 7.03 -2.46 -2.00
CA LEU A 256 7.48 -2.24 -0.63
C LEU A 256 7.94 -3.56 0.02
N ARG A 257 7.22 -4.65 -0.21
CA ARG A 257 7.57 -5.98 0.27
C ARG A 257 8.94 -6.41 -0.26
N HIS A 258 9.15 -6.29 -1.59
CA HIS A 258 10.44 -6.59 -2.21
C HIS A 258 11.57 -5.73 -1.59
N ALA A 259 11.35 -4.43 -1.47
CA ALA A 259 12.34 -3.51 -0.90
C ALA A 259 12.70 -3.85 0.55
N VAL A 260 11.70 -4.19 1.39
CA VAL A 260 11.91 -4.60 2.78
C VAL A 260 12.65 -5.95 2.86
N GLN A 261 12.25 -6.93 2.06
CA GLN A 261 12.88 -8.26 2.02
C GLN A 261 14.35 -8.20 1.62
N CYS A 262 14.70 -7.36 0.63
CA CYS A 262 16.07 -7.19 0.15
C CYS A 262 16.89 -6.21 1.00
N SER A 263 16.29 -5.54 1.98
CA SER A 263 16.97 -4.54 2.80
C SER A 263 17.94 -5.17 3.79
N PRO A 264 19.18 -4.66 3.90
CA PRO A 264 20.11 -5.10 4.94
C PRO A 264 19.73 -4.65 6.35
N ARG A 265 18.75 -3.75 6.50
CA ARG A 265 18.35 -3.13 7.78
C ARG A 265 16.97 -3.57 8.26
N HIS A 266 16.19 -4.24 7.42
CA HIS A 266 14.81 -4.59 7.73
C HIS A 266 14.57 -6.08 7.57
N LYS A 267 13.65 -6.59 8.36
CA LYS A 267 13.10 -7.95 8.28
C LYS A 267 11.60 -7.85 8.09
N LEU A 268 11.10 -8.40 6.99
CA LEU A 268 9.67 -8.49 6.74
C LEU A 268 9.03 -9.45 7.75
N VAL A 269 7.89 -9.02 8.28
CA VAL A 269 7.00 -9.81 9.12
C VAL A 269 5.68 -9.94 8.37
N GLU A 270 5.16 -11.16 8.29
CA GLU A 270 3.94 -11.44 7.54
C GLU A 270 2.70 -11.01 8.33
N VAL A 271 1.76 -10.37 7.64
CA VAL A 271 0.46 -9.98 8.22
C VAL A 271 -0.29 -11.19 8.76
N SER A 272 -0.20 -12.33 8.06
CA SER A 272 -0.85 -13.58 8.45
C SER A 272 -0.38 -14.12 9.81
N GLU A 273 0.84 -13.80 10.27
CA GLU A 273 1.34 -14.19 11.60
C GLU A 273 0.46 -13.63 12.74
N TYR A 274 -0.24 -12.54 12.48
CA TYR A 274 -1.10 -11.86 13.45
C TYR A 274 -2.59 -12.02 13.11
N LEU A 275 -2.98 -11.73 11.89
CA LEU A 275 -4.39 -11.76 11.51
C LEU A 275 -4.99 -13.18 11.44
N SER A 276 -4.17 -14.24 11.35
CA SER A 276 -4.68 -15.63 11.39
C SER A 276 -4.87 -16.17 12.81
N ARG A 277 -4.48 -15.45 13.85
CA ARG A 277 -4.59 -15.92 15.24
C ARG A 277 -6.05 -15.99 15.66
N GLY A 278 -6.43 -17.10 16.28
CA GLY A 278 -7.80 -17.32 16.77
C GLY A 278 -8.77 -17.87 15.70
N GLN A 279 -8.34 -18.19 14.49
CA GLN A 279 -9.10 -19.09 13.63
C GLN A 279 -8.97 -20.51 14.20
N VAL A 280 -10.07 -21.03 14.72
CA VAL A 280 -10.17 -22.47 15.05
C VAL A 280 -10.09 -23.20 13.70
N GLN A 281 -9.07 -24.05 13.55
CA GLN A 281 -8.93 -24.98 12.42
C GLN A 281 -10.09 -25.95 12.41
#